data_8acfcf3e5067b007ed13e1dcf586f214
#
_entry.id   8acfcf3e5067b007ed13e1dcf586f214
#
_cell.length_a   1.000
_cell.length_b   1.000
_cell.length_c   1.000
_cell.angle_alpha   90.00
_cell.angle_beta   90.00
_cell.angle_gamma   90.00
#
_symmetry.space_group_name_H-M   'P 1'
#
loop_
_entity.id
_entity.type
_entity.pdbx_description
1 polymer ?
#
loop_
_entity_poly.entity_id
_entity_poly.type
_entity_poly.pdbx_seq_one_letter_code
_entity_poly.pdbx_strand_id
1 'polypeptide(L)'
;MVPIGAAAKVLGPSRVPEGEGRVLPPFDTLYDTQVSFVWRNARRLGVADSALDDVVQDVFLVAHRRLSELGQPESLRAWTLSILIRVVRDYRRTLRRKDPHLRSTAPVLDPEQIADTRAGNPQEVAEYTDAVRLLHAILNELDDSKREVFVLAELEEMTEREIADALGENANTVHSRIRAARRDFDRAVHRYRKSIERRLP
;
A
#
# COMPACT_ATOMS: atom_id res chain seq x y z
N MET A 1 -8.82 43.80 38.69
CA MET A 1 -7.90 44.22 37.58
C MET A 1 -6.62 43.47 37.79
N VAL A 2 -6.46 42.32 37.12
CA VAL A 2 -5.29 41.42 37.22
C VAL A 2 -4.75 41.29 35.79
N PRO A 3 -3.44 41.48 35.55
CA PRO A 3 -2.88 41.43 34.21
C PRO A 3 -2.61 39.99 33.80
N ILE A 4 -3.08 39.63 32.62
CA ILE A 4 -2.73 38.41 31.85
C ILE A 4 -1.41 38.69 31.15
N GLY A 5 -0.41 37.92 31.49
CA GLY A 5 0.86 37.95 30.79
C GLY A 5 1.80 36.83 31.25
N ALA A 6 1.65 35.66 30.67
CA ALA A 6 2.67 34.61 30.78
C ALA A 6 2.97 34.02 29.40
N ALA A 7 4.16 34.30 28.94
CA ALA A 7 4.74 33.92 27.66
C ALA A 7 4.68 32.42 27.41
N ALA A 8 4.13 32.03 26.28
CA ALA A 8 4.29 30.70 25.70
C ALA A 8 5.75 30.52 25.26
N LYS A 9 6.46 29.70 26.01
CA LYS A 9 7.82 29.28 25.69
C LYS A 9 7.76 28.35 24.48
N VAL A 10 8.17 28.85 23.34
CA VAL A 10 8.37 28.07 22.13
C VAL A 10 9.41 27.00 22.43
N LEU A 11 9.00 25.75 22.56
CA LEU A 11 9.88 24.61 22.53
C LEU A 11 10.40 24.48 21.10
N GLY A 12 11.67 24.83 20.91
CA GLY A 12 12.42 24.53 19.68
C GLY A 12 12.49 23.02 19.45
N PRO A 13 12.83 22.57 18.24
CA PRO A 13 12.88 21.17 17.90
C PRO A 13 13.85 20.45 18.85
N SER A 14 13.34 19.47 19.58
CA SER A 14 14.14 18.61 20.46
C SER A 14 15.21 17.94 19.60
N ARG A 15 16.47 18.31 19.82
CA ARG A 15 17.63 17.58 19.32
C ARG A 15 17.51 16.15 19.82
N VAL A 16 17.20 15.23 18.94
CA VAL A 16 17.33 13.78 19.16
C VAL A 16 18.84 13.53 19.39
N PRO A 17 19.25 12.85 20.46
CA PRO A 17 20.66 12.59 20.70
C PRO A 17 21.22 11.75 19.55
N GLU A 18 22.22 12.30 18.86
CA GLU A 18 23.10 11.58 17.93
C GLU A 18 23.92 10.60 18.79
N GLY A 19 23.62 9.29 18.71
CA GLY A 19 24.53 8.36 19.34
C GLY A 19 24.03 6.99 19.77
N GLU A 20 22.85 6.54 19.40
CA GLU A 20 22.54 5.10 19.49
C GLU A 20 22.38 4.56 18.07
N GLY A 21 23.38 3.81 17.61
CA GLY A 21 23.35 3.09 16.34
C GLY A 21 22.09 2.23 16.30
N ARG A 22 21.09 2.66 15.53
CA ARG A 22 19.85 1.92 15.33
C ARG A 22 20.22 0.62 14.65
N VAL A 23 20.34 -0.44 15.43
CA VAL A 23 20.65 -1.78 14.95
C VAL A 23 19.49 -2.21 14.06
N LEU A 24 19.79 -2.56 12.82
CA LEU A 24 18.78 -3.13 11.92
C LEU A 24 18.18 -4.37 12.58
N PRO A 25 16.85 -4.57 12.53
CA PRO A 25 16.25 -5.75 13.12
C PRO A 25 16.79 -7.01 12.41
N PRO A 26 16.90 -8.13 13.12
CA PRO A 26 17.14 -9.42 12.49
C PRO A 26 16.09 -9.68 11.39
N PHE A 27 16.47 -10.45 10.37
CA PHE A 27 15.58 -10.74 9.26
C PHE A 27 14.25 -11.38 9.71
N ASP A 28 14.28 -12.27 10.69
CA ASP A 28 13.09 -12.91 11.23
C ASP A 28 12.10 -11.87 11.80
N THR A 29 12.61 -10.90 12.54
CA THR A 29 11.79 -9.79 13.06
C THR A 29 11.22 -8.93 11.92
N LEU A 30 12.01 -8.66 10.87
CA LEU A 30 11.53 -7.96 9.68
C LEU A 30 10.41 -8.74 9.01
N TYR A 31 10.59 -10.06 8.83
CA TYR A 31 9.59 -10.93 8.22
C TYR A 31 8.29 -10.90 9.03
N ASP A 32 8.34 -11.23 10.31
CA ASP A 32 7.16 -11.32 11.18
C ASP A 32 6.36 -10.02 11.23
N THR A 33 7.06 -8.87 11.24
CA THR A 33 6.40 -7.56 11.31
C THR A 33 5.87 -7.07 9.98
N GLN A 34 6.42 -7.53 8.85
CA GLN A 34 6.10 -6.99 7.53
C GLN A 34 5.31 -7.96 6.64
N VAL A 35 5.24 -9.26 6.94
CA VAL A 35 4.62 -10.24 6.03
C VAL A 35 3.16 -9.92 5.72
N SER A 36 2.35 -9.64 6.72
CA SER A 36 0.94 -9.27 6.53
C SER A 36 0.78 -7.94 5.77
N PHE A 37 1.70 -7.01 5.98
CA PHE A 37 1.74 -5.74 5.25
C PHE A 37 2.08 -5.94 3.77
N VAL A 38 3.10 -6.72 3.47
CA VAL A 38 3.52 -7.05 2.09
C VAL A 38 2.40 -7.78 1.36
N TRP A 39 1.82 -8.79 1.98
CA TRP A 39 0.74 -9.60 1.41
C TRP A 39 -0.48 -8.74 1.04
N ARG A 40 -0.95 -7.90 1.97
CA ARG A 40 -2.06 -6.99 1.74
C ARG A 40 -1.80 -6.00 0.60
N ASN A 41 -0.59 -5.44 0.55
CA ASN A 41 -0.24 -4.49 -0.50
C ASN A 41 0.03 -5.15 -1.86
N ALA A 42 0.60 -6.35 -1.92
CA ALA A 42 0.71 -7.13 -3.15
C ALA A 42 -0.67 -7.30 -3.80
N ARG A 43 -1.66 -7.66 -3.00
CA ARG A 43 -3.06 -7.82 -3.44
C ARG A 43 -3.67 -6.50 -3.91
N ARG A 44 -3.52 -5.41 -3.15
CA ARG A 44 -3.98 -4.05 -3.55
C ARG A 44 -3.35 -3.59 -4.85
N LEU A 45 -2.10 -3.96 -5.07
CA LEU A 45 -1.37 -3.70 -6.31
C LEU A 45 -1.79 -4.61 -7.47
N GLY A 46 -2.70 -5.56 -7.26
CA GLY A 46 -3.30 -6.39 -8.32
C GLY A 46 -2.53 -7.67 -8.65
N VAL A 47 -1.78 -8.20 -7.70
CA VAL A 47 -1.26 -9.57 -7.80
C VAL A 47 -2.43 -10.54 -7.64
N ALA A 48 -2.50 -11.55 -8.52
CA ALA A 48 -3.51 -12.59 -8.46
C ALA A 48 -3.33 -13.46 -7.20
N ASP A 49 -4.44 -13.92 -6.58
CA ASP A 49 -4.39 -14.72 -5.36
C ASP A 49 -3.51 -15.96 -5.51
N SER A 50 -3.54 -16.61 -6.68
CA SER A 50 -2.69 -17.78 -6.98
C SER A 50 -1.19 -17.48 -7.07
N ALA A 51 -0.79 -16.22 -7.12
CA ALA A 51 0.62 -15.78 -7.22
C ALA A 51 1.08 -14.97 -6.01
N LEU A 52 0.20 -14.73 -5.03
CA LEU A 52 0.50 -13.89 -3.87
C LEU A 52 1.67 -14.44 -3.06
N ASP A 53 1.63 -15.73 -2.75
CA ASP A 53 2.66 -16.37 -1.93
C ASP A 53 4.03 -16.32 -2.62
N ASP A 54 4.09 -16.56 -3.92
CA ASP A 54 5.33 -16.47 -4.70
C ASP A 54 5.88 -15.05 -4.71
N VAL A 55 5.02 -14.05 -4.96
CA VAL A 55 5.41 -12.63 -4.97
C VAL A 55 5.88 -12.19 -3.59
N VAL A 56 5.19 -12.58 -2.52
CA VAL A 56 5.60 -12.27 -1.13
C VAL A 56 6.95 -12.91 -0.81
N GLN A 57 7.15 -14.17 -1.19
CA GLN A 57 8.42 -14.85 -1.04
C GLN A 57 9.55 -14.13 -1.78
N ASP A 58 9.33 -13.73 -3.03
CA ASP A 58 10.30 -12.98 -3.84
C ASP A 58 10.67 -11.65 -3.17
N VAL A 59 9.70 -10.93 -2.60
CA VAL A 59 9.96 -9.69 -1.85
C VAL A 59 10.90 -9.95 -0.69
N PHE A 60 10.67 -10.99 0.11
CA PHE A 60 11.51 -11.28 1.27
C PHE A 60 12.87 -11.86 0.88
N LEU A 61 12.99 -12.59 -0.23
CA LEU A 61 14.28 -13.00 -0.79
C LEU A 61 15.13 -11.78 -1.18
N VAL A 62 14.53 -10.78 -1.82
CA VAL A 62 15.22 -9.51 -2.15
C VAL A 62 15.56 -8.75 -0.89
N ALA A 63 14.63 -8.65 0.06
CA ALA A 63 14.83 -7.98 1.33
C ALA A 63 15.99 -8.60 2.13
N HIS A 64 16.04 -9.94 2.22
CA HIS A 64 17.12 -10.66 2.89
C HIS A 64 18.49 -10.33 2.28
N ARG A 65 18.60 -10.38 0.95
CA ARG A 65 19.87 -10.09 0.24
C ARG A 65 20.35 -8.66 0.41
N ARG A 66 19.42 -7.71 0.55
CA ARG A 66 19.73 -6.28 0.61
C ARG A 66 19.72 -5.71 2.03
N LEU A 67 19.36 -6.50 3.03
CA LEU A 67 19.29 -6.04 4.42
C LEU A 67 20.64 -5.56 4.93
N SER A 68 21.73 -6.24 4.56
CA SER A 68 23.10 -5.87 4.94
C SER A 68 23.61 -4.61 4.23
N GLU A 69 23.06 -4.29 3.05
CA GLU A 69 23.40 -3.09 2.29
C GLU A 69 22.61 -1.87 2.79
N LEU A 70 21.59 -2.12 3.61
CA LEU A 70 20.72 -1.12 4.12
C LEU A 70 21.48 -0.33 5.20
N GLY A 71 21.76 0.93 4.91
CA GLY A 71 22.10 1.89 5.93
C GLY A 71 20.96 1.98 6.95
N GLN A 72 20.79 3.09 7.61
CA GLN A 72 19.64 3.30 8.52
C GLN A 72 18.44 3.80 7.71
N PRO A 73 17.46 2.95 7.35
CA PRO A 73 16.28 3.43 6.63
C PRO A 73 15.44 4.28 7.59
N GLU A 74 15.01 5.43 7.12
CA GLU A 74 14.06 6.28 7.85
C GLU A 74 12.78 5.50 8.19
N SER A 75 12.38 4.56 7.29
CA SER A 75 11.25 3.66 7.48
C SER A 75 11.49 2.31 6.81
N LEU A 76 11.53 1.23 7.62
CA LEU A 76 11.56 -0.15 7.11
C LEU A 76 10.34 -0.46 6.23
N ARG A 77 9.21 0.12 6.57
CA ARG A 77 7.95 -0.06 5.83
C ARG A 77 8.06 0.53 4.41
N ALA A 78 8.54 1.77 4.27
CA ALA A 78 8.74 2.41 2.97
C ALA A 78 9.77 1.66 2.14
N TRP A 79 10.85 1.18 2.75
CA TRP A 79 11.86 0.37 2.08
C TRP A 79 11.29 -0.97 1.57
N THR A 80 10.58 -1.72 2.43
CA THR A 80 9.94 -2.98 2.04
C THR A 80 8.93 -2.76 0.91
N LEU A 81 8.17 -1.66 0.97
CA LEU A 81 7.21 -1.29 -0.06
C LEU A 81 7.89 -0.98 -1.39
N SER A 82 9.06 -0.32 -1.38
CA SER A 82 9.84 -0.07 -2.60
C SER A 82 10.32 -1.36 -3.27
N ILE A 83 10.65 -2.39 -2.48
CA ILE A 83 10.98 -3.73 -2.99
C ILE A 83 9.74 -4.37 -3.60
N LEU A 84 8.63 -4.38 -2.86
CA LEU A 84 7.36 -4.94 -3.31
C LEU A 84 6.94 -4.37 -4.67
N ILE A 85 6.98 -3.05 -4.84
CA ILE A 85 6.61 -2.41 -6.10
C ILE A 85 7.46 -2.93 -7.27
N ARG A 86 8.77 -3.08 -7.08
CA ARG A 86 9.68 -3.61 -8.11
C ARG A 86 9.33 -5.05 -8.46
N VAL A 87 9.12 -5.90 -7.46
CA VAL A 87 8.73 -7.31 -7.66
C VAL A 87 7.38 -7.39 -8.38
N VAL A 88 6.38 -6.60 -7.99
CA VAL A 88 5.07 -6.57 -8.66
C VAL A 88 5.18 -6.08 -10.11
N ARG A 89 6.00 -5.07 -10.39
CA ARG A 89 6.26 -4.60 -11.76
C ARG A 89 6.92 -5.69 -12.62
N ASP A 90 7.85 -6.45 -12.07
CA ASP A 90 8.49 -7.57 -12.76
C ASP A 90 7.53 -8.74 -12.99
N TYR A 91 6.71 -9.07 -12.00
CA TYR A 91 5.61 -10.03 -12.12
C TYR A 91 4.66 -9.66 -13.26
N ARG A 92 4.16 -8.41 -13.31
CA ARG A 92 3.29 -7.93 -14.38
C ARG A 92 3.97 -7.97 -15.76
N ARG A 93 5.25 -7.60 -15.81
CA ARG A 93 6.04 -7.67 -17.06
C ARG A 93 6.13 -9.10 -17.57
N THR A 94 6.32 -10.06 -16.68
CA THR A 94 6.37 -11.50 -17.00
C THR A 94 5.02 -12.01 -17.51
N LEU A 95 3.93 -11.63 -16.85
CA LEU A 95 2.57 -11.98 -17.29
C LEU A 95 2.27 -11.45 -18.69
N ARG A 96 2.57 -10.19 -18.97
CA ARG A 96 2.34 -9.59 -20.30
C ARG A 96 3.16 -10.25 -21.40
N ARG A 97 4.33 -10.81 -21.09
CA ARG A 97 5.14 -11.59 -22.05
C ARG A 97 4.51 -12.95 -22.36
N LYS A 98 3.91 -13.59 -21.33
CA LYS A 98 3.26 -14.90 -21.49
C LYS A 98 1.91 -14.81 -22.18
N ASP A 99 1.13 -13.78 -21.86
CA ASP A 99 -0.16 -13.50 -22.46
C ASP A 99 -0.39 -11.98 -22.64
N PRO A 100 -0.16 -11.44 -23.86
CA PRO A 100 -0.34 -10.02 -24.16
C PRO A 100 -1.79 -9.53 -23.98
N HIS A 101 -2.77 -10.43 -23.98
CA HIS A 101 -4.20 -10.12 -23.84
C HIS A 101 -4.67 -10.21 -22.39
N LEU A 102 -3.86 -10.73 -21.48
CA LEU A 102 -4.20 -10.83 -20.07
C LEU A 102 -4.18 -9.42 -19.46
N ARG A 103 -5.35 -8.79 -19.36
CA ARG A 103 -5.53 -7.68 -18.42
C ARG A 103 -5.42 -8.29 -17.04
N SER A 104 -4.64 -7.65 -16.15
CA SER A 104 -4.54 -8.03 -14.75
C SER A 104 -5.94 -8.02 -14.11
N THR A 105 -6.67 -9.10 -14.28
CA THR A 105 -7.92 -9.34 -13.57
C THR A 105 -7.54 -10.04 -12.29
N ALA A 106 -7.47 -9.28 -11.19
CA ALA A 106 -7.38 -9.88 -9.88
C ALA A 106 -8.65 -10.71 -9.65
N PRO A 107 -8.52 -11.97 -9.19
CA PRO A 107 -9.68 -12.82 -8.91
C PRO A 107 -10.52 -12.24 -7.78
N VAL A 108 -11.77 -12.71 -7.74
CA VAL A 108 -12.73 -12.41 -6.67
C VAL A 108 -12.17 -12.91 -5.33
N LEU A 109 -12.23 -12.06 -4.32
CA LEU A 109 -11.78 -12.31 -2.95
C LEU A 109 -12.42 -13.55 -2.33
N ASP A 110 -11.60 -14.43 -1.75
CA ASP A 110 -12.06 -15.40 -0.76
C ASP A 110 -12.24 -14.70 0.60
N PRO A 111 -13.44 -14.69 1.17
CA PRO A 111 -13.75 -14.03 2.43
C PRO A 111 -12.96 -14.54 3.63
N GLU A 112 -12.58 -15.82 3.63
CA GLU A 112 -11.90 -16.46 4.76
C GLU A 112 -10.48 -15.95 5.00
N GLN A 113 -9.84 -15.35 3.97
CA GLN A 113 -8.48 -14.82 4.08
C GLN A 113 -8.42 -13.38 4.60
N ILE A 114 -9.57 -12.76 4.88
CA ILE A 114 -9.64 -11.38 5.42
C ILE A 114 -9.80 -11.38 6.95
N ALA A 115 -9.81 -12.52 7.58
CA ALA A 115 -9.88 -12.65 9.03
C ALA A 115 -8.61 -12.09 9.71
N ASP A 116 -8.47 -10.78 9.63
CA ASP A 116 -7.71 -10.03 10.63
C ASP A 116 -8.59 -10.04 11.89
N THR A 117 -8.07 -10.61 12.95
CA THR A 117 -8.70 -10.98 14.21
C THR A 117 -9.28 -9.77 14.96
N ARG A 118 -10.31 -9.14 14.43
CA ARG A 118 -11.21 -8.30 15.21
C ARG A 118 -12.42 -9.15 15.53
N ALA A 119 -12.50 -9.59 16.79
CA ALA A 119 -13.70 -10.17 17.38
C ALA A 119 -14.81 -9.09 17.34
N GLY A 120 -15.52 -9.01 16.22
CA GLY A 120 -16.63 -8.11 15.95
C GLY A 120 -17.91 -8.89 15.75
N ASN A 121 -19.04 -8.20 15.84
CA ASN A 121 -20.35 -8.74 15.47
C ASN A 121 -20.28 -9.31 14.04
N PRO A 122 -20.84 -10.52 13.76
CA PRO A 122 -20.82 -11.13 12.42
C PRO A 122 -21.32 -10.22 11.30
N GLN A 123 -22.25 -9.31 11.60
CA GLN A 123 -22.75 -8.33 10.65
C GLN A 123 -21.69 -7.27 10.30
N GLU A 124 -20.95 -6.75 11.27
CA GLU A 124 -19.87 -5.79 11.06
C GLU A 124 -18.70 -6.40 10.27
N VAL A 125 -18.42 -7.69 10.53
CA VAL A 125 -17.41 -8.45 9.78
C VAL A 125 -17.82 -8.62 8.32
N ALA A 126 -19.10 -8.92 8.05
CA ALA A 126 -19.63 -9.06 6.71
C ALA A 126 -19.58 -7.73 5.93
N GLU A 127 -20.03 -6.63 6.55
CA GLU A 127 -19.99 -5.28 5.95
C GLU A 127 -18.54 -4.83 5.66
N TYR A 128 -17.61 -5.10 6.58
CA TYR A 128 -16.19 -4.82 6.36
C TYR A 128 -15.62 -5.65 5.19
N THR A 129 -15.98 -6.92 5.11
CA THR A 129 -15.57 -7.81 4.03
C THR A 129 -16.07 -7.31 2.68
N ASP A 130 -17.33 -6.87 2.60
CA ASP A 130 -17.91 -6.33 1.36
C ASP A 130 -17.27 -4.99 0.95
N ALA A 131 -16.96 -4.13 1.92
CA ALA A 131 -16.22 -2.88 1.65
C ALA A 131 -14.82 -3.14 1.09
N VAL A 132 -14.10 -4.14 1.64
CA VAL A 132 -12.78 -4.54 1.14
C VAL A 132 -12.88 -5.13 -0.27
N ARG A 133 -13.87 -5.97 -0.55
CA ARG A 133 -14.13 -6.50 -1.90
C ARG A 133 -14.40 -5.38 -2.90
N LEU A 134 -15.22 -4.42 -2.53
CA LEU A 134 -15.52 -3.25 -3.36
C LEU A 134 -14.27 -2.43 -3.63
N LEU A 135 -13.45 -2.17 -2.61
CA LEU A 135 -12.18 -1.47 -2.78
C LEU A 135 -11.29 -2.17 -3.81
N HIS A 136 -11.10 -3.49 -3.70
CA HIS A 136 -10.29 -4.25 -4.64
C HIS A 136 -10.89 -4.22 -6.05
N ALA A 137 -12.21 -4.33 -6.19
CA ALA A 137 -12.88 -4.25 -7.48
C ALA A 137 -12.61 -2.89 -8.16
N ILE A 138 -12.70 -1.80 -7.39
CA ILE A 138 -12.42 -0.45 -7.90
C ILE A 138 -10.93 -0.26 -8.24
N LEU A 139 -10.02 -0.75 -7.39
CA LEU A 139 -8.59 -0.69 -7.66
C LEU A 139 -8.22 -1.45 -8.95
N ASN A 140 -8.93 -2.52 -9.26
CA ASN A 140 -8.73 -3.31 -10.47
C ASN A 140 -9.19 -2.59 -11.76
N GLU A 141 -10.04 -1.57 -11.65
CA GLU A 141 -10.42 -0.73 -12.80
C GLU A 141 -9.35 0.32 -13.14
N LEU A 142 -8.46 0.65 -12.20
CA LEU A 142 -7.36 1.57 -12.45
C LEU A 142 -6.27 0.88 -13.28
N ASP A 143 -5.66 1.65 -14.20
CA ASP A 143 -4.43 1.16 -14.81
C ASP A 143 -3.31 1.00 -13.75
N ASP A 144 -2.33 0.13 -14.05
CA ASP A 144 -1.29 -0.24 -13.10
C ASP A 144 -0.56 0.96 -12.51
N SER A 145 -0.26 1.98 -13.33
CA SER A 145 0.49 3.15 -12.90
C SER A 145 -0.33 4.06 -11.97
N LYS A 146 -1.63 4.18 -12.22
CA LYS A 146 -2.54 4.92 -11.33
C LYS A 146 -2.84 4.15 -10.05
N ARG A 147 -3.01 2.82 -10.16
CA ARG A 147 -3.20 1.96 -9.00
C ARG A 147 -2.01 2.05 -8.04
N GLU A 148 -0.77 2.01 -8.55
CA GLU A 148 0.44 2.15 -7.73
C GLU A 148 0.42 3.44 -6.92
N VAL A 149 0.31 4.59 -7.58
CA VAL A 149 0.34 5.88 -6.87
C VAL A 149 -0.86 6.07 -5.95
N PHE A 150 -2.03 5.52 -6.29
CA PHE A 150 -3.22 5.59 -5.44
C PHE A 150 -3.04 4.78 -4.16
N VAL A 151 -2.55 3.55 -4.26
CA VAL A 151 -2.27 2.70 -3.10
C VAL A 151 -1.26 3.36 -2.18
N LEU A 152 -0.17 3.91 -2.74
CA LEU A 152 0.88 4.57 -1.96
C LEU A 152 0.40 5.84 -1.27
N ALA A 153 -0.37 6.68 -1.97
CA ALA A 153 -0.82 7.96 -1.45
C ALA A 153 -2.02 7.82 -0.49
N GLU A 154 -3.03 7.02 -0.85
CA GLU A 154 -4.31 7.02 -0.14
C GLU A 154 -4.42 5.89 0.91
N LEU A 155 -3.71 4.79 0.71
CA LEU A 155 -3.80 3.63 1.61
C LEU A 155 -2.56 3.45 2.49
N GLU A 156 -1.41 3.96 2.03
CA GLU A 156 -0.15 3.91 2.77
C GLU A 156 0.31 5.29 3.23
N GLU A 157 -0.47 6.35 2.95
CA GLU A 157 -0.30 7.72 3.43
C GLU A 157 1.09 8.32 3.12
N MET A 158 1.72 7.87 2.03
CA MET A 158 3.02 8.39 1.61
C MET A 158 2.89 9.76 0.97
N THR A 159 3.85 10.61 1.24
CA THR A 159 4.00 11.90 0.56
C THR A 159 4.38 11.72 -0.91
N GLU A 160 4.07 12.70 -1.76
CA GLU A 160 4.43 12.68 -3.18
C GLU A 160 5.94 12.50 -3.41
N ARG A 161 6.77 13.03 -2.50
CA ARG A 161 8.22 12.89 -2.54
C ARG A 161 8.66 11.46 -2.26
N GLU A 162 8.15 10.86 -1.19
CA GLU A 162 8.43 9.45 -0.85
C GLU A 162 7.98 8.50 -1.97
N ILE A 163 6.82 8.78 -2.59
CA ILE A 163 6.35 8.02 -3.74
C ILE A 163 7.29 8.19 -4.93
N ALA A 164 7.73 9.41 -5.23
CA ALA A 164 8.66 9.68 -6.31
C ALA A 164 9.99 8.93 -6.12
N ASP A 165 10.53 8.95 -4.91
CA ASP A 165 11.75 8.25 -4.54
C ASP A 165 11.57 6.72 -4.64
N ALA A 166 10.45 6.17 -4.12
CA ALA A 166 10.14 4.74 -4.16
C ALA A 166 9.95 4.20 -5.58
N LEU A 167 9.32 5.00 -6.46
CA LEU A 167 9.05 4.63 -7.85
C LEU A 167 10.22 4.94 -8.80
N GLY A 168 11.18 5.77 -8.38
CA GLY A 168 12.23 6.31 -9.23
C GLY A 168 11.68 7.25 -10.31
N GLU A 169 10.65 8.04 -9.97
CA GLU A 169 9.95 8.93 -10.89
C GLU A 169 10.06 10.40 -10.47
N ASN A 170 9.71 11.30 -11.37
CA ASN A 170 9.69 12.73 -11.06
C ASN A 170 8.43 13.08 -10.23
N ALA A 171 8.59 13.92 -9.21
CA ALA A 171 7.50 14.34 -8.31
C ALA A 171 6.31 14.96 -9.06
N ASN A 172 6.54 15.74 -10.12
CA ASN A 172 5.47 16.32 -10.94
C ASN A 172 4.66 15.22 -11.68
N THR A 173 5.34 14.17 -12.12
CA THR A 173 4.70 13.00 -12.74
C THR A 173 3.83 12.28 -11.71
N VAL A 174 4.36 12.06 -10.51
CA VAL A 174 3.63 11.44 -9.40
C VAL A 174 2.40 12.29 -9.04
N HIS A 175 2.58 13.60 -8.84
CA HIS A 175 1.47 14.53 -8.55
C HIS A 175 0.34 14.45 -9.59
N SER A 176 0.69 14.55 -10.87
CA SER A 176 -0.31 14.50 -11.95
C SER A 176 -1.03 13.15 -12.01
N ARG A 177 -0.30 12.06 -11.75
CA ARG A 177 -0.83 10.69 -11.77
C ARG A 177 -1.73 10.43 -10.57
N ILE A 178 -1.41 10.91 -9.36
CA ILE A 178 -2.27 10.85 -8.18
C ILE A 178 -3.60 11.55 -8.45
N ARG A 179 -3.56 12.76 -9.00
CA ARG A 179 -4.80 13.49 -9.36
C ARG A 179 -5.64 12.73 -10.39
N ALA A 180 -5.01 12.11 -11.36
CA ALA A 180 -5.71 11.28 -12.34
C ALA A 180 -6.29 10.02 -11.70
N ALA A 181 -5.54 9.35 -10.83
CA ALA A 181 -5.98 8.16 -10.11
C ALA A 181 -7.19 8.43 -9.22
N ARG A 182 -7.18 9.53 -8.45
CA ARG A 182 -8.33 9.96 -7.64
C ARG A 182 -9.58 10.16 -8.48
N ARG A 183 -9.47 10.89 -9.60
CA ARG A 183 -10.63 11.09 -10.50
C ARG A 183 -11.18 9.77 -11.07
N ASP A 184 -10.31 8.84 -11.41
CA ASP A 184 -10.73 7.55 -11.95
C ASP A 184 -11.38 6.69 -10.88
N PHE A 185 -10.82 6.70 -9.66
CA PHE A 185 -11.38 6.04 -8.49
C PHE A 185 -12.78 6.58 -8.15
N ASP A 186 -12.93 7.89 -8.06
CA ASP A 186 -14.24 8.53 -7.77
C ASP A 186 -15.30 8.16 -8.82
N ARG A 187 -14.90 8.12 -10.10
CA ARG A 187 -15.80 7.69 -11.19
C ARG A 187 -16.21 6.22 -11.03
N ALA A 188 -15.29 5.36 -10.62
CA ALA A 188 -15.59 3.96 -10.36
C ALA A 188 -16.55 3.81 -9.17
N VAL A 189 -16.26 4.47 -8.05
CA VAL A 189 -17.17 4.50 -6.86
C VAL A 189 -18.59 4.92 -7.26
N HIS A 190 -18.69 5.99 -8.05
CA HIS A 190 -20.00 6.48 -8.49
C HIS A 190 -20.77 5.47 -9.36
N ARG A 191 -20.07 4.75 -10.25
CA ARG A 191 -20.68 3.67 -11.04
C ARG A 191 -21.18 2.53 -10.17
N TYR A 192 -20.37 2.10 -9.19
CA TYR A 192 -20.77 1.02 -8.27
C TYR A 192 -21.98 1.42 -7.41
N ARG A 193 -22.00 2.63 -6.85
CA ARG A 193 -23.15 3.12 -6.09
C ARG A 193 -24.44 3.10 -6.92
N LYS A 194 -24.42 3.62 -8.14
CA LYS A 194 -25.57 3.56 -9.04
C LYS A 194 -26.01 2.14 -9.38
N SER A 195 -25.06 1.20 -9.46
CA SER A 195 -25.38 -0.21 -9.75
C SER A 195 -26.09 -0.88 -8.58
N ILE A 196 -25.73 -0.52 -7.34
CA ILE A 196 -26.36 -1.02 -6.12
C ILE A 196 -27.79 -0.44 -5.99
N GLU A 197 -27.94 0.87 -6.18
CA GLU A 197 -29.26 1.54 -6.13
C GLU A 197 -30.28 0.94 -7.11
N ARG A 198 -29.81 0.51 -8.29
CA ARG A 198 -30.68 -0.17 -9.28
C ARG A 198 -31.05 -1.62 -8.96
N ARG A 199 -30.36 -2.23 -8.00
CA ARG A 199 -30.60 -3.63 -7.57
C ARG A 199 -31.46 -3.73 -6.31
N LEU A 200 -31.65 -2.64 -5.63
CA LEU A 200 -32.60 -2.56 -4.51
C LEU A 200 -34.01 -2.38 -5.11
N PRO A 201 -34.98 -3.25 -4.73
CA PRO A 201 -36.35 -3.22 -5.23
C PRO A 201 -37.10 -1.98 -4.78
#